data_32e9b1b2b4ded531ecc1a3e0306ed10b
#
_entry.id   32e9b1b2b4ded531ecc1a3e0306ed10b
#
_cell.length_a   1.000
_cell.length_b   1.000
_cell.length_c   1.000
_cell.angle_alpha   90.00
_cell.angle_beta   90.00
_cell.angle_gamma   90.00
#
_symmetry.space_group_name_H-M   'P 1'
#
loop_
_entity.id
_entity.type
_entity.pdbx_description
1 polymer ?
#
loop_
_entity_poly.entity_id
_entity_poly.type
_entity_poly.pdbx_seq_one_letter_code
_entity_poly.pdbx_strand_id
1 'polypeptide(L)'
;MRSNGAYGERMVEACRHARVPHAVYSEPYSDIPHVERIREMLDADPAITHVCMVHSETTTGLLNDIAPVGELCHERGLTFIVDAMSSFACVEMPVEDWHIDFLVSSANKGIQGVPGFSFIICRRDKLEASAGKARSLSMDLYDQ
;
A
#
# COMPACT_ATOMS: atom_id res chain seq x y z
N MET A 1 5.13 5.35 -5.13
CA MET A 1 3.70 4.96 -5.15
C MET A 1 3.32 4.53 -6.55
N ARG A 2 2.45 3.54 -6.66
CA ARG A 2 1.99 3.06 -7.95
C ARG A 2 0.51 3.37 -8.18
N SER A 3 0.16 3.81 -9.41
CA SER A 3 -1.21 4.08 -9.84
C SER A 3 -1.48 3.44 -11.20
N ASN A 4 -2.56 2.65 -11.28
CA ASN A 4 -3.18 2.17 -12.52
C ASN A 4 -4.70 2.30 -12.44
N GLY A 5 -5.18 3.25 -11.64
CA GLY A 5 -6.60 3.51 -11.46
C GLY A 5 -6.87 4.60 -10.43
N ALA A 6 -8.14 4.89 -10.21
CA ALA A 6 -8.58 6.01 -9.37
C ALA A 6 -8.12 5.90 -7.91
N TYR A 7 -8.01 4.69 -7.36
CA TYR A 7 -7.58 4.53 -5.97
C TYR A 7 -6.08 4.74 -5.79
N GLY A 8 -5.27 4.31 -6.77
CA GLY A 8 -3.86 4.65 -6.83
C GLY A 8 -3.64 6.16 -6.92
N GLU A 9 -4.41 6.86 -7.77
CA GLU A 9 -4.38 8.32 -7.88
C GLU A 9 -4.76 9.01 -6.56
N ARG A 10 -5.76 8.49 -5.85
CA ARG A 10 -6.18 9.01 -4.55
C ARG A 10 -5.10 8.88 -3.48
N MET A 11 -4.32 7.80 -3.47
CA MET A 11 -3.14 7.70 -2.60
C MET A 11 -2.10 8.78 -2.93
N VAL A 12 -1.88 9.07 -4.21
CA VAL A 12 -0.98 10.16 -4.63
C VAL A 12 -1.47 11.50 -4.12
N GLU A 13 -2.77 11.78 -4.24
CA GLU A 13 -3.38 13.01 -3.72
C GLU A 13 -3.24 13.12 -2.20
N ALA A 14 -3.46 12.02 -1.47
CA ALA A 14 -3.29 11.99 -0.02
C ALA A 14 -1.85 12.36 0.38
N CYS A 15 -0.84 11.84 -0.33
CA CYS A 15 0.55 12.22 -0.09
C CYS A 15 0.83 13.70 -0.41
N ARG A 16 0.25 14.22 -1.49
CA ARG A 16 0.37 15.66 -1.82
C ARG A 16 -0.21 16.54 -0.71
N HIS A 17 -1.43 16.23 -0.25
CA HIS A 17 -2.07 16.95 0.85
C HIS A 17 -1.29 16.88 2.15
N ALA A 18 -0.79 15.70 2.49
CA ALA A 18 0.03 15.49 3.68
C ALA A 18 1.48 16.00 3.51
N ARG A 19 1.84 16.56 2.34
CA ARG A 19 3.19 17.02 2.00
C ARG A 19 4.26 15.94 2.21
N VAL A 20 3.90 14.68 1.93
CA VAL A 20 4.85 13.57 1.95
C VAL A 20 5.59 13.54 0.62
N PRO A 21 6.94 13.63 0.61
CA PRO A 21 7.71 13.42 -0.62
C PRO A 21 7.36 12.08 -1.25
N HIS A 22 7.12 12.06 -2.55
CA HIS A 22 6.71 10.82 -3.23
C HIS A 22 7.10 10.84 -4.71
N ALA A 23 7.45 9.67 -5.23
CA ALA A 23 7.55 9.38 -6.65
C ALA A 23 6.34 8.53 -7.07
N VAL A 24 5.89 8.71 -8.30
CA VAL A 24 4.73 8.00 -8.83
C VAL A 24 5.16 7.17 -10.05
N TYR A 25 4.87 5.88 -9.98
CA TYR A 25 4.89 4.98 -11.13
C TYR A 25 3.45 4.85 -11.63
N SER A 26 3.19 5.34 -12.83
CA SER A 26 1.86 5.28 -13.45
C SER A 26 1.88 4.40 -14.68
N GLU A 27 0.90 3.51 -14.77
CA GLU A 27 0.62 2.70 -15.94
C GLU A 27 -0.79 2.98 -16.47
N PRO A 28 -1.09 2.69 -17.72
CA PRO A 28 -2.46 2.68 -18.23
C PRO A 28 -3.36 1.82 -17.33
N TYR A 29 -4.64 2.16 -17.26
CA TYR A 29 -5.62 1.45 -16.42
C TYR A 29 -5.81 -0.01 -16.81
N SER A 30 -5.40 -0.41 -18.00
CA SER A 30 -5.44 -1.79 -18.49
C SER A 30 -4.23 -2.64 -18.11
N ASP A 31 -3.18 -2.02 -17.59
CA ASP A 31 -1.89 -2.70 -17.46
C ASP A 31 -1.58 -3.11 -16.02
N ILE A 32 -1.03 -4.32 -15.90
CA ILE A 32 -0.53 -4.86 -14.65
C ILE A 32 0.87 -4.28 -14.36
N PRO A 33 1.24 -4.05 -13.08
CA PRO A 33 2.56 -3.55 -12.73
C PRO A 33 3.68 -4.50 -13.15
N HIS A 34 4.72 -3.90 -13.68
CA HIS A 34 5.98 -4.58 -13.91
C HIS A 34 6.94 -4.31 -12.75
N VAL A 35 7.29 -5.33 -11.98
CA VAL A 35 8.20 -5.21 -10.82
C VAL A 35 9.54 -4.60 -11.21
N GLU A 36 10.02 -4.87 -12.44
CA GLU A 36 11.29 -4.34 -12.95
C GLU A 36 11.29 -2.80 -13.06
N ARG A 37 10.16 -2.21 -13.42
CA ARG A 37 10.04 -0.75 -13.45
C ARG A 37 10.09 -0.14 -12.05
N ILE A 38 9.53 -0.84 -11.07
CA ILE A 38 9.65 -0.43 -9.66
C ILE A 38 11.11 -0.54 -9.22
N ARG A 39 11.81 -1.61 -9.59
CA ARG A 39 13.24 -1.82 -9.32
C ARG A 39 14.08 -0.69 -9.88
N GLU A 40 13.88 -0.33 -11.16
CA GLU A 40 14.58 0.80 -11.81
C GLU A 40 14.37 2.13 -11.06
N MET A 41 13.15 2.41 -10.61
CA MET A 41 12.86 3.63 -9.84
C MET A 41 13.54 3.64 -8.48
N LEU A 42 13.60 2.50 -7.80
CA LEU A 42 14.28 2.36 -6.52
C LEU A 42 15.80 2.47 -6.67
N ASP A 43 16.35 2.01 -7.81
CA ASP A 43 17.77 2.16 -8.13
C ASP A 43 18.14 3.61 -8.43
N ALA A 44 17.20 4.35 -9.05
CA ALA A 44 17.40 5.76 -9.38
C ALA A 44 17.28 6.71 -8.17
N ASP A 45 16.54 6.32 -7.13
CA ASP A 45 16.33 7.14 -5.93
C ASP A 45 16.46 6.32 -4.64
N PRO A 46 17.68 6.23 -4.08
CA PRO A 46 17.92 5.50 -2.83
C PRO A 46 17.30 6.16 -1.58
N ALA A 47 16.73 7.35 -1.69
CA ALA A 47 16.03 8.00 -0.59
C ALA A 47 14.61 7.46 -0.38
N ILE A 48 14.10 6.62 -1.27
CA ILE A 48 12.80 5.97 -1.12
C ILE A 48 12.88 4.94 0.01
N THR A 49 11.99 5.08 0.98
CA THR A 49 11.91 4.21 2.17
C THR A 49 10.64 3.37 2.21
N HIS A 50 9.64 3.73 1.41
CA HIS A 50 8.32 3.10 1.42
C HIS A 50 7.82 2.86 0.00
N VAL A 51 7.16 1.73 -0.22
CA VAL A 51 6.40 1.45 -1.44
C VAL A 51 4.93 1.28 -1.06
N CYS A 52 4.04 1.99 -1.75
CA CYS A 52 2.60 1.89 -1.55
C CYS A 52 1.92 1.43 -2.83
N MET A 53 0.98 0.48 -2.71
CA MET A 53 0.32 -0.13 -3.85
C MET A 53 -1.11 -0.54 -3.54
N VAL A 54 -2.02 -0.38 -4.51
CA VAL A 54 -3.37 -0.96 -4.46
C VAL A 54 -3.32 -2.40 -4.93
N HIS A 55 -3.87 -3.36 -4.17
CA HIS A 55 -3.93 -4.75 -4.59
C HIS A 55 -5.04 -4.99 -5.62
N SER A 56 -6.26 -4.51 -5.36
CA SER A 56 -7.36 -4.60 -6.34
C SER A 56 -7.88 -3.21 -6.69
N GLU A 57 -7.65 -2.82 -7.94
CA GLU A 57 -8.14 -1.54 -8.44
C GLU A 57 -9.61 -1.66 -8.84
N THR A 58 -10.48 -1.13 -8.01
CA THR A 58 -11.94 -1.29 -8.14
C THR A 58 -12.48 -0.68 -9.44
N THR A 59 -11.85 0.39 -9.95
CA THR A 59 -12.29 1.06 -11.18
C THR A 59 -12.13 0.20 -12.43
N THR A 60 -11.17 -0.71 -12.42
CA THR A 60 -10.88 -1.58 -13.57
C THR A 60 -11.17 -3.05 -13.30
N GLY A 61 -11.30 -3.43 -12.01
CA GLY A 61 -11.41 -4.83 -11.60
C GLY A 61 -10.09 -5.60 -11.67
N LEU A 62 -8.98 -4.93 -11.95
CA LEU A 62 -7.67 -5.57 -12.01
C LEU A 62 -7.15 -5.94 -10.62
N LEU A 63 -6.66 -7.15 -10.51
CA LEU A 63 -5.89 -7.63 -9.37
C LEU A 63 -4.41 -7.48 -9.69
N ASN A 64 -3.73 -6.61 -8.96
CA ASN A 64 -2.31 -6.37 -9.15
C ASN A 64 -1.49 -7.47 -8.46
N ASP A 65 -0.51 -8.02 -9.14
CA ASP A 65 0.42 -8.96 -8.52
C ASP A 65 1.38 -8.19 -7.60
N ILE A 66 1.12 -8.27 -6.30
CA ILE A 66 1.87 -7.54 -5.27
C ILE A 66 2.98 -8.38 -4.63
N ALA A 67 2.96 -9.70 -4.76
CA ALA A 67 3.93 -10.57 -4.13
C ALA A 67 5.39 -10.29 -4.57
N PRO A 68 5.70 -10.13 -5.88
CA PRO A 68 7.06 -9.79 -6.31
C PRO A 68 7.52 -8.40 -5.83
N VAL A 69 6.58 -7.48 -5.61
CA VAL A 69 6.90 -6.15 -5.08
C VAL A 69 7.20 -6.21 -3.59
N GLY A 70 6.48 -7.05 -2.84
CA GLY A 70 6.76 -7.31 -1.44
C GLY A 70 8.15 -7.92 -1.24
N GLU A 71 8.51 -8.92 -2.05
CA GLU A 71 9.85 -9.51 -2.04
C GLU A 71 10.93 -8.47 -2.32
N LEU A 72 10.76 -7.65 -3.36
CA LEU A 72 11.68 -6.55 -3.68
C LEU A 72 11.82 -5.56 -2.52
N CYS A 73 10.73 -5.23 -1.83
CA CYS A 73 10.77 -4.36 -0.66
C CYS A 73 11.54 -4.99 0.50
N HIS A 74 11.31 -6.28 0.73
CA HIS A 74 12.01 -7.05 1.76
C HIS A 74 13.52 -7.09 1.51
N GLU A 75 13.95 -7.46 0.29
CA GLU A 75 15.37 -7.48 -0.13
C GLU A 75 16.08 -6.14 0.12
N ARG A 76 15.35 -5.03 -0.02
CA ARG A 76 15.89 -3.67 0.10
C ARG A 76 15.66 -3.01 1.45
N GLY A 77 15.03 -3.69 2.40
CA GLY A 77 14.69 -3.14 3.71
C GLY A 77 13.68 -2.01 3.69
N LEU A 78 12.85 -1.94 2.63
CA LEU A 78 11.81 -0.93 2.47
C LEU A 78 10.53 -1.35 3.21
N THR A 79 9.69 -0.38 3.53
CA THR A 79 8.36 -0.64 4.10
C THR A 79 7.33 -0.79 2.98
N PHE A 80 6.59 -1.89 2.98
CA PHE A 80 5.56 -2.17 1.99
C PHE A 80 4.16 -1.95 2.57
N ILE A 81 3.40 -1.04 1.94
CA ILE A 81 2.05 -0.66 2.34
C ILE A 81 1.07 -1.05 1.22
N VAL A 82 0.07 -1.83 1.56
CA VAL A 82 -0.92 -2.34 0.61
C VAL A 82 -2.32 -1.85 0.95
N ASP A 83 -2.96 -1.19 -0.01
CA ASP A 83 -4.39 -0.97 0.00
C ASP A 83 -5.09 -2.24 -0.51
N ALA A 84 -5.72 -2.95 0.41
CA ALA A 84 -6.48 -4.17 0.14
C ALA A 84 -8.00 -3.96 0.38
N MET A 85 -8.47 -2.71 0.26
CA MET A 85 -9.86 -2.35 0.53
C MET A 85 -10.86 -3.24 -0.20
N SER A 86 -10.61 -3.58 -1.46
CA SER A 86 -11.54 -4.36 -2.29
C SER A 86 -11.17 -5.83 -2.42
N SER A 87 -10.00 -6.24 -1.96
CA SER A 87 -9.50 -7.61 -2.14
C SER A 87 -9.41 -8.42 -0.85
N PHE A 88 -9.25 -7.77 0.30
CA PHE A 88 -9.16 -8.48 1.57
C PHE A 88 -10.40 -9.32 1.84
N ALA A 89 -10.23 -10.58 2.22
CA ALA A 89 -11.26 -11.60 2.40
C ALA A 89 -12.01 -12.02 1.11
N CYS A 90 -11.66 -11.47 -0.06
CA CYS A 90 -12.19 -11.93 -1.35
C CYS A 90 -11.24 -12.90 -2.06
N VAL A 91 -9.94 -12.74 -1.85
CA VAL A 91 -8.88 -13.58 -2.41
C VAL A 91 -7.90 -13.96 -1.30
N GLU A 92 -7.23 -15.08 -1.50
CA GLU A 92 -6.15 -15.50 -0.62
C GLU A 92 -5.03 -14.44 -0.61
N MET A 93 -4.57 -14.08 0.59
CA MET A 93 -3.54 -13.07 0.77
C MET A 93 -2.63 -13.44 1.94
N PRO A 94 -1.57 -14.19 1.69
CA PRO A 94 -0.58 -14.56 2.70
C PRO A 94 0.28 -13.33 3.05
N VAL A 95 -0.22 -12.49 3.98
CA VAL A 95 0.34 -11.19 4.33
C VAL A 95 1.80 -11.28 4.74
N GLU A 96 2.15 -12.33 5.48
CA GLU A 96 3.50 -12.56 5.98
C GLU A 96 4.44 -12.99 4.84
N ASP A 97 4.03 -13.96 4.01
CA ASP A 97 4.81 -14.47 2.89
C ASP A 97 5.04 -13.43 1.79
N TRP A 98 4.09 -12.50 1.64
CA TRP A 98 4.21 -11.38 0.70
C TRP A 98 4.89 -10.16 1.30
N HIS A 99 5.48 -10.28 2.49
CA HIS A 99 6.23 -9.22 3.17
C HIS A 99 5.46 -7.89 3.29
N ILE A 100 4.15 -7.96 3.50
CA ILE A 100 3.31 -6.77 3.68
C ILE A 100 3.51 -6.24 5.10
N ASP A 101 4.06 -5.03 5.22
CA ASP A 101 4.28 -4.39 6.53
C ASP A 101 3.00 -3.73 7.06
N PHE A 102 2.22 -3.11 6.18
CA PHE A 102 0.92 -2.52 6.51
C PHE A 102 -0.11 -2.86 5.44
N LEU A 103 -1.20 -3.46 5.85
CA LEU A 103 -2.34 -3.76 5.01
C LEU A 103 -3.54 -2.97 5.51
N VAL A 104 -4.16 -2.19 4.61
CA VAL A 104 -5.34 -1.37 4.93
C VAL A 104 -6.56 -1.97 4.29
N SER A 105 -7.64 -2.15 5.06
CA SER A 105 -8.91 -2.63 4.55
C SER A 105 -10.11 -2.07 5.33
N SER A 106 -11.32 -2.43 4.94
CA SER A 106 -12.56 -1.98 5.55
C SER A 106 -13.55 -3.14 5.78
N ALA A 107 -14.43 -2.97 6.75
CA ALA A 107 -15.37 -4.02 7.14
C ALA A 107 -16.46 -4.29 6.09
N ASN A 108 -16.83 -3.29 5.30
CA ASN A 108 -18.00 -3.35 4.40
C ASN A 108 -17.69 -3.84 2.97
N LYS A 109 -16.52 -4.41 2.73
CA LYS A 109 -16.13 -4.96 1.44
C LYS A 109 -16.14 -6.50 1.51
N GLY A 110 -15.05 -7.17 1.22
CA GLY A 110 -14.96 -8.64 1.21
C GLY A 110 -15.37 -9.32 2.51
N ILE A 111 -15.17 -8.67 3.66
CA ILE A 111 -15.64 -9.17 4.96
C ILE A 111 -17.17 -9.20 5.06
N GLN A 112 -17.89 -8.39 4.26
CA GLN A 112 -19.36 -8.28 4.28
C GLN A 112 -19.93 -7.82 5.63
N GLY A 113 -19.14 -7.06 6.39
CA GLY A 113 -19.56 -6.45 7.65
C GLY A 113 -20.30 -5.13 7.46
N VAL A 114 -20.64 -4.48 8.57
CA VAL A 114 -21.31 -3.18 8.56
C VAL A 114 -20.34 -2.08 8.10
N PRO A 115 -20.81 -1.07 7.34
CA PRO A 115 -19.98 0.09 7.01
C PRO A 115 -19.73 0.95 8.26
N GLY A 116 -18.63 1.71 8.24
CA GLY A 116 -18.35 2.71 9.27
C GLY A 116 -16.95 2.64 9.88
N PHE A 117 -16.21 1.57 9.64
CA PHE A 117 -14.82 1.49 10.08
C PHE A 117 -13.90 0.82 9.05
N SER A 118 -12.65 1.20 9.10
CA SER A 118 -11.53 0.54 8.46
C SER A 118 -10.62 -0.09 9.52
N PHE A 119 -9.76 -0.98 9.10
CA PHE A 119 -8.77 -1.59 9.97
C PHE A 119 -7.44 -1.72 9.24
N ILE A 120 -6.39 -1.86 10.02
CA ILE A 120 -5.02 -2.05 9.53
C ILE A 120 -4.44 -3.29 10.19
N ILE A 121 -3.89 -4.19 9.39
CA ILE A 121 -3.05 -5.28 9.83
C ILE A 121 -1.62 -4.86 9.59
N CYS A 122 -0.78 -4.88 10.61
CA CYS A 122 0.60 -4.44 10.45
C CYS A 122 1.59 -5.26 11.26
N ARG A 123 2.84 -5.23 10.82
CA ARG A 123 3.96 -5.77 11.58
C ARG A 123 4.19 -4.90 12.82
N ARG A 124 4.30 -5.56 13.96
CA ARG A 124 4.50 -4.87 15.25
C ARG A 124 5.76 -4.00 15.26
N ASP A 125 6.89 -4.55 14.80
CA ASP A 125 8.17 -3.83 14.75
C ASP A 125 8.10 -2.55 13.91
N LYS A 126 7.38 -2.58 12.79
CA LYS A 126 7.17 -1.42 11.93
C LYS A 126 6.25 -0.37 12.57
N LEU A 127 5.21 -0.82 13.27
CA LEU A 127 4.32 0.06 14.02
C LEU A 127 5.08 0.75 15.16
N GLU A 128 5.81 0.01 15.98
CA GLU A 128 6.63 0.56 17.06
C GLU A 128 7.68 1.57 16.56
N ALA A 129 8.29 1.28 15.40
CA ALA A 129 9.24 2.19 14.76
C ALA A 129 8.59 3.48 14.24
N SER A 130 7.26 3.57 14.14
CA SER A 130 6.52 4.76 13.69
C SER A 130 6.15 5.72 14.81
N ALA A 131 6.40 5.37 16.07
CA ALA A 131 6.06 6.18 17.24
C ALA A 131 6.56 7.63 17.10
N GLY A 132 5.66 8.59 17.33
CA GLY A 132 5.97 10.03 17.27
C GLY A 132 6.27 10.59 15.87
N LYS A 133 6.03 9.83 14.79
CA LYS A 133 6.28 10.28 13.41
C LYS A 133 5.01 10.73 12.68
N ALA A 134 3.84 10.50 13.26
CA ALA A 134 2.57 10.93 12.65
C ALA A 134 2.48 12.46 12.60
N ARG A 135 1.87 12.97 11.53
CA ARG A 135 1.65 14.41 11.32
C ARG A 135 0.27 14.87 11.79
N SER A 136 -0.56 13.94 12.27
CA SER A 136 -1.91 14.19 12.74
C SER A 136 -2.18 13.32 13.96
N LEU A 137 -2.69 13.90 15.03
CA LEU A 137 -3.06 13.16 16.23
C LEU A 137 -4.17 12.13 15.96
N SER A 138 -5.18 12.52 15.18
CA SER A 138 -6.33 11.65 14.88
C SER A 138 -6.03 10.51 13.89
N MET A 139 -4.88 10.55 13.24
CA MET A 139 -4.42 9.55 12.27
C MET A 139 -3.09 8.92 12.71
N ASP A 140 -2.75 9.02 13.99
CA ASP A 140 -1.59 8.35 14.54
C ASP A 140 -1.94 6.89 14.86
N LEU A 141 -1.49 5.99 14.01
CA LEU A 141 -1.78 4.57 14.14
C LEU A 141 -1.11 3.96 15.39
N TYR A 142 0.00 4.54 15.83
CA TYR A 142 0.72 4.04 17.02
C TYR A 142 -0.03 4.37 18.31
N ASP A 143 -0.66 5.55 18.36
CA ASP A 143 -1.38 6.02 19.56
C ASP A 143 -2.84 5.52 19.63
N GLN A 144 -3.35 4.86 18.58
CA GLN A 144 -4.68 4.23 18.55
C GLN A 144 -4.65 2.79 19.08
#